data_7ffd871e6c7973287d8c4f5662ae90bb
#
_entry.id   7ffd871e6c7973287d8c4f5662ae90bb
#
_cell.length_a   1.000
_cell.length_b   1.000
_cell.length_c   1.000
_cell.angle_alpha   90.00
_cell.angle_beta   90.00
_cell.angle_gamma   90.00
#
_symmetry.space_group_name_H-M   'P 1'
#
loop_
_entity.id
_entity.type
_entity.pdbx_description
1 polymer ?
#
loop_
_entity_poly.entity_id
_entity_poly.type
_entity_poly.pdbx_seq_one_letter_code
_entity_poly.pdbx_strand_id
1 'polypeptide(L)'
;MDDKNVKKKGGVSQFLSRFRGLFQACAALLTNLHLPNFLKGGIYQGKGKAVCVPGLNCYSCPAASGACPIGSFQAVVGSSKFSFSYYITGFLILLGVLLGRFICGFLCPFGWFQELLHKIPTKKISTKKLKPLTYIKYAVLLFMVILMPMLIANDVGMGDPFFCKYLCPQGVLEGAIPLAAVNSGIRAALGALFSWKLGILITVIVLSVLFYRPFCKWLCPLGAFYALLNKVSLFGMKVDKHKCVSCGKCAKACKMDVDVTKAPNHTECIRCGMCVRACPTKAVSFRYGFGKGKETDCPAEKTETAKQISDTEKE
;
A
#
# COMPACT_ATOMS: atom_id res chain seq x y z
N MET A 1 -17.76 8.23 -32.65
CA MET A 1 -16.38 7.94 -32.21
C MET A 1 -16.46 7.25 -30.85
N ASP A 2 -15.88 6.06 -30.69
CA ASP A 2 -15.38 5.47 -29.43
C ASP A 2 -15.86 4.10 -28.95
N ASP A 3 -16.45 3.27 -29.77
CA ASP A 3 -16.71 1.88 -29.31
C ASP A 3 -15.43 1.00 -29.29
N LYS A 4 -14.49 1.27 -30.21
CA LYS A 4 -13.17 0.61 -30.25
C LYS A 4 -12.27 0.96 -29.05
N ASN A 5 -12.35 2.20 -28.55
CA ASN A 5 -11.58 2.67 -27.39
C ASN A 5 -12.12 2.10 -26.05
N VAL A 6 -13.40 1.86 -25.96
CA VAL A 6 -14.05 1.26 -24.78
C VAL A 6 -13.71 -0.23 -24.66
N LYS A 7 -13.70 -0.98 -25.79
CA LYS A 7 -13.29 -2.40 -25.79
C LYS A 7 -11.81 -2.58 -25.43
N LYS A 8 -10.92 -1.70 -25.91
CA LYS A 8 -9.48 -1.76 -25.63
C LYS A 8 -9.17 -1.45 -24.14
N LYS A 9 -9.88 -0.50 -23.51
CA LYS A 9 -9.72 -0.16 -22.10
C LYS A 9 -10.19 -1.27 -21.15
N GLY A 10 -11.22 -2.02 -21.51
CA GLY A 10 -11.68 -3.19 -20.71
C GLY A 10 -10.63 -4.30 -20.65
N GLY A 11 -9.93 -4.57 -21.74
CA GLY A 11 -8.87 -5.57 -21.83
C GLY A 11 -7.67 -5.24 -20.91
N VAL A 12 -7.18 -4.00 -20.93
CA VAL A 12 -6.05 -3.55 -20.07
C VAL A 12 -6.39 -3.63 -18.60
N SER A 13 -7.59 -3.22 -18.19
CA SER A 13 -8.01 -3.30 -16.79
C SER A 13 -8.07 -4.74 -16.27
N GLN A 14 -8.54 -5.66 -17.08
CA GLN A 14 -8.57 -7.08 -16.75
C GLN A 14 -7.16 -7.68 -16.72
N PHE A 15 -6.31 -7.34 -17.69
CA PHE A 15 -4.92 -7.76 -17.74
C PHE A 15 -4.16 -7.35 -16.47
N LEU A 16 -4.16 -6.06 -16.11
CA LEU A 16 -3.51 -5.56 -14.91
C LEU A 16 -4.02 -6.27 -13.65
N SER A 17 -5.32 -6.47 -13.53
CA SER A 17 -5.89 -7.14 -12.36
C SER A 17 -5.54 -8.64 -12.30
N ARG A 18 -5.40 -9.32 -13.44
CA ARG A 18 -5.05 -10.76 -13.54
C ARG A 18 -3.59 -11.00 -13.18
N PHE A 19 -2.68 -10.18 -13.70
CA PHE A 19 -1.24 -10.33 -13.52
C PHE A 19 -0.68 -9.51 -12.35
N ARG A 20 -1.55 -9.00 -11.47
CA ARG A 20 -1.17 -8.16 -10.34
C ARG A 20 -0.05 -8.76 -9.47
N GLY A 21 -0.13 -10.06 -9.17
CA GLY A 21 0.89 -10.74 -8.37
C GLY A 21 2.27 -10.73 -9.03
N LEU A 22 2.33 -10.86 -10.36
CA LEU A 22 3.56 -10.74 -11.13
C LEU A 22 4.14 -9.32 -11.05
N PHE A 23 3.28 -8.30 -11.23
CA PHE A 23 3.71 -6.91 -11.09
C PHE A 23 4.28 -6.60 -9.70
N GLN A 24 3.65 -7.15 -8.64
CA GLN A 24 4.14 -7.00 -7.27
C GLN A 24 5.48 -7.70 -7.06
N ALA A 25 5.67 -8.91 -7.60
CA ALA A 25 6.92 -9.65 -7.52
C ALA A 25 8.04 -8.90 -8.27
N CYS A 26 7.78 -8.44 -9.50
CA CYS A 26 8.74 -7.64 -10.27
C CYS A 26 9.08 -6.33 -9.54
N ALA A 27 8.10 -5.63 -8.97
CA ALA A 27 8.36 -4.41 -8.21
C ALA A 27 9.21 -4.69 -6.96
N ALA A 28 8.95 -5.78 -6.23
CA ALA A 28 9.75 -6.17 -5.07
C ALA A 28 11.21 -6.51 -5.47
N LEU A 29 11.42 -7.19 -6.60
CA LEU A 29 12.76 -7.47 -7.12
C LEU A 29 13.47 -6.20 -7.58
N LEU A 30 12.80 -5.32 -8.32
CA LEU A 30 13.39 -4.06 -8.81
C LEU A 30 13.77 -3.11 -7.68
N THR A 31 13.01 -3.10 -6.58
CA THR A 31 13.35 -2.29 -5.41
C THR A 31 14.46 -2.91 -4.55
N ASN A 32 14.78 -4.21 -4.75
CA ASN A 32 15.76 -4.97 -3.98
C ASN A 32 16.75 -5.72 -4.91
N LEU A 33 17.42 -5.01 -5.82
CA LEU A 33 18.30 -5.61 -6.83
C LEU A 33 19.59 -6.22 -6.25
N HIS A 34 20.02 -5.77 -5.07
CA HIS A 34 21.30 -6.17 -4.47
C HIS A 34 21.16 -7.39 -3.54
N LEU A 35 20.39 -8.42 -3.96
CA LEU A 35 20.16 -9.65 -3.20
C LEU A 35 21.44 -10.33 -2.67
N PRO A 36 22.59 -10.35 -3.40
CA PRO A 36 23.83 -10.96 -2.88
C PRO A 36 24.34 -10.31 -1.59
N ASN A 37 23.95 -9.08 -1.28
CA ASN A 37 24.33 -8.39 -0.05
C ASN A 37 23.73 -9.01 1.22
N PHE A 38 22.64 -9.78 1.09
CA PHE A 38 22.12 -10.58 2.21
C PHE A 38 23.14 -11.60 2.72
N LEU A 39 23.94 -12.18 1.81
CA LEU A 39 24.98 -13.14 2.16
C LEU A 39 26.27 -12.46 2.63
N LYS A 40 26.54 -11.25 2.13
CA LYS A 40 27.74 -10.47 2.50
C LYS A 40 27.58 -9.70 3.82
N GLY A 41 26.35 -9.56 4.34
CA GLY A 41 26.06 -8.81 5.57
C GLY A 41 26.32 -7.31 5.47
N GLY A 42 26.40 -6.75 4.25
CA GLY A 42 26.66 -5.33 4.00
C GLY A 42 25.45 -4.61 3.43
N ILE A 43 25.23 -3.36 3.84
CA ILE A 43 24.18 -2.50 3.28
C ILE A 43 24.70 -1.82 2.03
N TYR A 44 23.96 -1.91 0.91
CA TYR A 44 24.26 -1.15 -0.29
C TYR A 44 24.22 0.36 -0.03
N GLN A 45 25.28 1.07 -0.39
CA GLN A 45 25.45 2.52 -0.19
C GLN A 45 25.68 3.31 -1.49
N GLY A 46 25.35 2.72 -2.63
CA GLY A 46 25.53 3.37 -3.93
C GLY A 46 24.54 4.53 -4.19
N LYS A 47 24.78 5.24 -5.30
CA LYS A 47 24.00 6.42 -5.74
C LYS A 47 22.47 6.17 -5.83
N GLY A 48 22.03 4.93 -6.01
CA GLY A 48 20.61 4.57 -6.01
C GLY A 48 19.87 4.91 -4.72
N LYS A 49 20.56 4.93 -3.57
CA LYS A 49 19.98 5.32 -2.26
C LYS A 49 19.57 6.80 -2.19
N ALA A 50 20.04 7.65 -3.09
CA ALA A 50 19.58 9.04 -3.18
C ALA A 50 18.15 9.14 -3.77
N VAL A 51 17.67 8.09 -4.46
CA VAL A 51 16.34 8.06 -5.07
C VAL A 51 15.37 7.27 -4.19
N CYS A 52 14.18 7.84 -3.96
CA CYS A 52 13.14 7.13 -3.21
C CYS A 52 12.41 6.12 -4.07
N VAL A 53 12.14 4.94 -3.50
CA VAL A 53 11.22 3.96 -4.09
C VAL A 53 9.77 4.34 -3.81
N PRO A 54 8.79 3.95 -4.64
CA PRO A 54 7.39 4.36 -4.46
C PRO A 54 6.70 3.67 -3.26
N GLY A 55 7.15 2.48 -2.88
CA GLY A 55 6.57 1.63 -1.83
C GLY A 55 7.33 1.69 -0.51
N LEU A 56 6.81 0.99 0.50
CA LEU A 56 7.51 0.81 1.77
C LEU A 56 8.61 -0.23 1.59
N ASN A 57 9.87 0.22 1.65
CA ASN A 57 11.08 -0.61 1.57
C ASN A 57 12.13 -0.06 2.54
N CYS A 58 12.80 -0.90 3.32
CA CYS A 58 13.69 -0.39 4.36
C CYS A 58 15.00 0.15 3.78
N TYR A 59 15.43 1.35 4.21
CA TYR A 59 16.73 1.90 3.86
C TYR A 59 17.90 1.00 4.31
N SER A 60 17.76 0.38 5.49
CA SER A 60 18.77 -0.52 6.07
C SER A 60 18.71 -1.94 5.49
N CYS A 61 17.85 -2.23 4.52
CA CYS A 61 17.84 -3.51 3.82
C CYS A 61 19.15 -3.67 3.01
N PRO A 62 19.88 -4.79 3.15
CA PRO A 62 21.07 -5.09 2.36
C PRO A 62 20.84 -5.01 0.85
N ALA A 63 19.69 -5.50 0.40
CA ALA A 63 19.33 -5.57 -1.01
C ALA A 63 18.70 -4.29 -1.58
N ALA A 64 18.27 -3.36 -0.74
CA ALA A 64 17.49 -2.19 -1.17
C ALA A 64 18.28 -1.29 -2.12
N SER A 65 17.74 -1.06 -3.31
CA SER A 65 18.31 -0.22 -4.36
C SER A 65 18.08 1.28 -4.13
N GLY A 66 17.00 1.64 -3.40
CA GLY A 66 16.60 3.01 -3.14
C GLY A 66 16.18 3.26 -1.70
N ALA A 67 15.89 4.53 -1.37
CA ALA A 67 15.51 4.95 -0.04
C ALA A 67 14.01 4.75 0.23
N CYS A 68 13.66 4.49 1.50
CA CYS A 68 12.27 4.46 1.95
C CYS A 68 11.68 5.87 1.96
N PRO A 69 10.56 6.15 1.29
CA PRO A 69 10.01 7.50 1.20
C PRO A 69 9.55 8.04 2.56
N ILE A 70 9.04 7.20 3.47
CA ILE A 70 8.65 7.62 4.83
C ILE A 70 9.87 7.87 5.70
N GLY A 71 10.92 7.05 5.59
CA GLY A 71 12.17 7.27 6.32
C GLY A 71 12.84 8.58 5.90
N SER A 72 12.93 8.80 4.59
CA SER A 72 13.47 10.05 4.03
C SER A 72 12.62 11.27 4.40
N PHE A 73 11.29 11.14 4.41
CA PHE A 73 10.38 12.21 4.81
C PHE A 73 10.57 12.59 6.28
N GLN A 74 10.69 11.61 7.19
CA GLN A 74 10.99 11.88 8.60
C GLN A 74 12.35 12.58 8.78
N ALA A 75 13.37 12.17 8.03
CA ALA A 75 14.68 12.82 8.08
C ALA A 75 14.59 14.30 7.64
N VAL A 76 13.83 14.59 6.58
CA VAL A 76 13.61 15.97 6.11
C VAL A 76 12.83 16.79 7.13
N VAL A 77 11.78 16.22 7.71
CA VAL A 77 10.96 16.90 8.74
C VAL A 77 11.79 17.15 10.00
N GLY A 78 12.59 16.17 10.43
CA GLY A 78 13.48 16.29 11.60
C GLY A 78 14.63 17.28 11.40
N SER A 79 15.05 17.52 10.14
CA SER A 79 16.08 18.51 9.80
C SER A 79 15.51 19.89 9.43
N SER A 80 14.22 20.11 9.58
CA SER A 80 13.52 21.33 9.15
C SER A 80 14.05 22.62 9.79
N LYS A 81 14.68 22.53 10.97
CA LYS A 81 15.36 23.64 11.63
C LYS A 81 16.60 24.14 10.88
N PHE A 82 17.24 23.28 10.08
CA PHE A 82 18.45 23.61 9.32
C PHE A 82 18.14 23.88 7.85
N SER A 83 17.51 22.94 7.17
CA SER A 83 17.07 23.08 5.78
C SER A 83 15.96 22.10 5.47
N PHE A 84 14.93 22.54 4.75
CA PHE A 84 13.83 21.67 4.31
C PHE A 84 14.07 21.22 2.87
N SER A 85 14.25 19.92 2.64
CA SER A 85 14.40 19.37 1.30
C SER A 85 13.03 19.13 0.65
N TYR A 86 12.66 19.96 -0.31
CA TYR A 86 11.39 19.83 -1.04
C TYR A 86 11.33 18.62 -1.97
N TYR A 87 12.48 18.02 -2.31
CA TYR A 87 12.55 16.87 -3.21
C TYR A 87 11.67 15.70 -2.75
N ILE A 88 11.81 15.28 -1.50
CA ILE A 88 11.08 14.11 -0.96
C ILE A 88 9.58 14.39 -0.88
N THR A 89 9.23 15.58 -0.40
CA THR A 89 7.81 15.99 -0.31
C THR A 89 7.18 16.10 -1.70
N GLY A 90 7.88 16.74 -2.64
CA GLY A 90 7.45 16.84 -4.04
C GLY A 90 7.31 15.48 -4.71
N PHE A 91 8.27 14.57 -4.49
CA PHE A 91 8.21 13.20 -5.00
C PHE A 91 6.98 12.43 -4.48
N LEU A 92 6.71 12.50 -3.17
CA LEU A 92 5.53 11.85 -2.57
C LEU A 92 4.23 12.44 -3.09
N ILE A 93 4.13 13.76 -3.21
CA ILE A 93 2.94 14.44 -3.76
C ILE A 93 2.77 14.06 -5.22
N LEU A 94 3.82 14.12 -6.04
CA LEU A 94 3.79 13.76 -7.46
C LEU A 94 3.26 12.34 -7.65
N LEU A 95 3.85 11.36 -6.96
CA LEU A 95 3.40 9.96 -7.03
C LEU A 95 1.97 9.79 -6.52
N GLY A 96 1.61 10.49 -5.46
CA GLY A 96 0.26 10.47 -4.90
C GLY A 96 -0.79 11.02 -5.86
N VAL A 97 -0.47 12.12 -6.58
CA VAL A 97 -1.35 12.72 -7.58
C VAL A 97 -1.41 11.85 -8.86
N LEU A 98 -0.30 11.30 -9.30
CA LEU A 98 -0.28 10.45 -10.50
C LEU A 98 -0.99 9.12 -10.28
N LEU A 99 -0.64 8.41 -9.22
CA LEU A 99 -1.01 7.00 -9.00
C LEU A 99 -1.89 6.77 -7.76
N GLY A 100 -1.86 7.66 -6.77
CA GLY A 100 -2.55 7.49 -5.50
C GLY A 100 -2.18 6.16 -4.83
N ARG A 101 -3.16 5.47 -4.25
CA ARG A 101 -2.96 4.18 -3.57
C ARG A 101 -2.75 2.97 -4.51
N PHE A 102 -2.71 3.17 -5.82
CA PHE A 102 -2.28 2.12 -6.75
C PHE A 102 -0.88 1.61 -6.40
N ILE A 103 0.02 2.49 -5.94
CA ILE A 103 1.34 2.15 -5.43
C ILE A 103 1.25 1.08 -4.34
N CYS A 104 0.35 1.25 -3.39
CA CYS A 104 0.13 0.25 -2.32
C CYS A 104 -0.39 -1.09 -2.86
N GLY A 105 -1.15 -1.05 -3.97
CA GLY A 105 -1.74 -2.23 -4.60
C GLY A 105 -0.78 -3.04 -5.44
N PHE A 106 0.17 -2.39 -6.12
CA PHE A 106 1.00 -3.01 -7.17
C PHE A 106 2.51 -2.91 -6.94
N LEU A 107 2.99 -1.84 -6.28
CA LEU A 107 4.42 -1.54 -6.21
C LEU A 107 5.03 -1.72 -4.81
N CYS A 108 4.22 -1.89 -3.77
CA CYS A 108 4.72 -1.97 -2.40
C CYS A 108 5.13 -3.41 -2.02
N PRO A 109 6.42 -3.69 -1.74
CA PRO A 109 6.90 -5.02 -1.35
C PRO A 109 6.24 -5.52 -0.07
N PHE A 110 6.16 -4.68 0.96
CA PHE A 110 5.53 -5.05 2.23
C PHE A 110 4.04 -5.33 2.12
N GLY A 111 3.34 -4.63 1.20
CA GLY A 111 1.96 -4.96 0.88
C GLY A 111 1.81 -6.33 0.23
N TRP A 112 2.75 -6.71 -0.63
CA TRP A 112 2.80 -8.04 -1.24
C TRP A 112 3.10 -9.13 -0.22
N PHE A 113 4.06 -8.90 0.69
CA PHE A 113 4.37 -9.80 1.80
C PHE A 113 3.14 -10.13 2.65
N GLN A 114 2.35 -9.13 3.06
CA GLN A 114 1.11 -9.34 3.80
C GLN A 114 0.08 -10.17 3.00
N GLU A 115 0.02 -9.99 1.67
CA GLU A 115 -0.87 -10.79 0.82
C GLU A 115 -0.45 -12.24 0.70
N LEU A 116 0.86 -12.51 0.68
CA LEU A 116 1.38 -13.89 0.69
C LEU A 116 0.99 -14.58 1.99
N LEU A 117 1.18 -13.93 3.15
CA LEU A 117 0.75 -14.46 4.44
C LEU A 117 -0.76 -14.70 4.48
N HIS A 118 -1.56 -13.80 3.90
CA HIS A 118 -3.01 -13.97 3.85
C HIS A 118 -3.47 -15.15 2.96
N LYS A 119 -2.63 -15.71 2.10
CA LYS A 119 -2.96 -16.92 1.31
C LYS A 119 -2.94 -18.21 2.14
N ILE A 120 -2.28 -18.21 3.31
CA ILE A 120 -2.25 -19.39 4.20
C ILE A 120 -3.69 -19.78 4.55
N PRO A 121 -4.09 -21.05 4.39
CA PRO A 121 -5.47 -21.53 4.61
C PRO A 121 -5.85 -21.52 6.08
N THR A 122 -6.39 -20.40 6.56
CA THR A 122 -6.85 -20.19 7.93
C THR A 122 -8.20 -19.48 7.91
N LYS A 123 -8.91 -19.48 9.03
CA LYS A 123 -10.18 -18.75 9.19
C LYS A 123 -9.97 -17.25 8.97
N LYS A 124 -10.54 -16.71 7.88
CA LYS A 124 -10.41 -15.28 7.55
C LYS A 124 -11.49 -14.46 8.24
N ILE A 125 -11.08 -13.35 8.83
CA ILE A 125 -11.96 -12.46 9.59
C ILE A 125 -12.20 -11.18 8.79
N SER A 126 -13.47 -10.77 8.70
CA SER A 126 -13.85 -9.53 8.02
C SER A 126 -13.51 -8.30 8.89
N THR A 127 -12.92 -7.30 8.26
CA THR A 127 -12.55 -6.04 8.94
C THR A 127 -13.66 -4.98 8.91
N LYS A 128 -14.88 -5.30 8.43
CA LYS A 128 -15.99 -4.34 8.29
C LYS A 128 -16.36 -3.64 9.60
N LYS A 129 -16.33 -4.36 10.73
CA LYS A 129 -16.60 -3.80 12.07
C LYS A 129 -15.45 -2.95 12.62
N LEU A 130 -14.22 -3.12 12.08
CA LEU A 130 -13.00 -2.45 12.54
C LEU A 130 -12.66 -1.20 11.69
N LYS A 131 -13.63 -0.63 10.99
CA LYS A 131 -13.45 0.60 10.20
C LYS A 131 -12.86 1.78 11.00
N PRO A 132 -13.24 2.04 12.27
CA PRO A 132 -12.65 3.15 13.03
C PRO A 132 -11.13 3.04 13.19
N LEU A 133 -10.57 1.82 13.25
CA LEU A 133 -9.11 1.62 13.35
C LEU A 133 -8.36 2.19 12.13
N THR A 134 -9.02 2.40 11.00
CA THR A 134 -8.35 3.01 9.82
C THR A 134 -7.91 4.45 10.05
N TYR A 135 -8.45 5.13 11.05
CA TYR A 135 -8.01 6.47 11.42
C TYR A 135 -6.67 6.49 12.16
N ILE A 136 -6.26 5.38 12.81
CA ILE A 136 -4.99 5.27 13.54
C ILE A 136 -3.80 5.60 12.64
N LYS A 137 -3.79 5.17 11.37
CA LYS A 137 -2.70 5.47 10.44
C LYS A 137 -2.52 6.98 10.17
N TYR A 138 -3.60 7.78 10.23
CA TYR A 138 -3.51 9.23 10.11
C TYR A 138 -2.95 9.85 11.37
N ALA A 139 -3.30 9.32 12.55
CA ALA A 139 -2.67 9.71 13.81
C ALA A 139 -1.18 9.35 13.82
N VAL A 140 -0.79 8.14 13.36
CA VAL A 140 0.61 7.75 13.20
C VAL A 140 1.36 8.69 12.24
N LEU A 141 0.75 9.05 11.10
CA LEU A 141 1.34 10.00 10.17
C LEU A 141 1.56 11.36 10.81
N LEU A 142 0.56 11.90 11.50
CA LEU A 142 0.64 13.23 12.12
C LEU A 142 1.61 13.24 13.30
N PHE A 143 1.45 12.33 14.25
CA PHE A 143 2.24 12.35 15.49
C PHE A 143 3.64 11.77 15.31
N MET A 144 3.79 10.55 14.78
CA MET A 144 5.07 9.86 14.74
C MET A 144 5.96 10.23 13.54
N VAL A 145 5.37 10.69 12.43
CA VAL A 145 6.12 11.03 11.23
C VAL A 145 6.39 12.53 11.10
N ILE A 146 5.48 13.38 11.58
CA ILE A 146 5.58 14.84 11.46
C ILE A 146 5.94 15.47 12.80
N LEU A 147 5.06 15.39 13.79
CA LEU A 147 5.21 16.18 15.03
C LEU A 147 6.41 15.74 15.87
N MET A 148 6.56 14.45 16.15
CA MET A 148 7.65 13.98 17.01
C MET A 148 9.05 14.28 16.44
N PRO A 149 9.36 14.03 15.15
CA PRO A 149 10.65 14.42 14.60
C PRO A 149 10.92 15.94 14.60
N MET A 150 9.86 16.78 14.55
CA MET A 150 10.00 18.23 14.63
C MET A 150 10.27 18.73 16.05
N LEU A 151 9.64 18.12 17.05
CA LEU A 151 9.66 18.60 18.43
C LEU A 151 10.82 18.01 19.24
N ILE A 152 11.17 16.74 18.98
CA ILE A 152 12.17 16.02 19.76
C ILE A 152 13.41 15.83 18.87
N ALA A 153 14.41 16.68 19.12
CA ALA A 153 15.72 16.59 18.51
C ALA A 153 16.65 15.73 19.37
N ASN A 154 17.57 15.00 18.74
CA ASN A 154 18.67 14.32 19.40
C ASN A 154 19.81 15.31 19.77
N ASP A 155 20.87 14.82 20.41
CA ASP A 155 22.02 15.62 20.87
C ASP A 155 22.71 16.41 19.74
N VAL A 156 22.53 15.99 18.49
CA VAL A 156 23.08 16.66 17.28
C VAL A 156 22.08 17.72 16.73
N GLY A 157 20.92 17.88 17.35
CA GLY A 157 19.89 18.83 16.91
C GLY A 157 19.00 18.33 15.77
N MET A 158 19.14 17.07 15.34
CA MET A 158 18.31 16.45 14.31
C MET A 158 17.17 15.63 14.95
N GLY A 159 15.99 15.68 14.37
CA GLY A 159 14.85 14.92 14.86
C GLY A 159 15.00 13.42 14.63
N ASP A 160 14.67 12.63 15.65
CA ASP A 160 14.66 11.16 15.56
C ASP A 160 13.52 10.66 14.65
N PRO A 161 13.74 9.64 13.82
CA PRO A 161 12.72 9.05 12.98
C PRO A 161 11.82 8.10 13.78
N PHE A 162 10.92 8.62 14.60
CA PHE A 162 10.13 7.89 15.59
C PHE A 162 9.36 6.69 15.01
N PHE A 163 8.70 6.86 13.87
CA PHE A 163 7.99 5.74 13.24
C PHE A 163 8.95 4.61 12.85
N CYS A 164 10.09 4.91 12.22
CA CYS A 164 11.08 3.90 11.83
C CYS A 164 11.74 3.27 13.05
N LYS A 165 12.02 4.04 14.10
CA LYS A 165 12.69 3.60 15.32
C LYS A 165 11.82 2.70 16.16
N TYR A 166 10.53 3.01 16.34
CA TYR A 166 9.68 2.34 17.32
C TYR A 166 8.56 1.47 16.74
N LEU A 167 8.02 1.79 15.54
CA LEU A 167 6.81 1.14 15.04
C LEU A 167 6.98 0.34 13.75
N CYS A 168 7.97 0.69 12.90
CA CYS A 168 8.09 0.09 11.57
C CYS A 168 8.57 -1.37 11.61
N PRO A 169 7.73 -2.36 11.21
CA PRO A 169 8.12 -3.78 11.19
C PRO A 169 9.08 -4.10 10.03
N GLN A 170 9.03 -3.30 8.93
CA GLN A 170 9.85 -3.51 7.75
C GLN A 170 11.35 -3.43 8.04
N GLY A 171 11.74 -2.53 8.96
CA GLY A 171 13.13 -2.38 9.37
C GLY A 171 13.70 -3.61 10.06
N VAL A 172 12.87 -4.37 10.77
CA VAL A 172 13.26 -5.66 11.38
C VAL A 172 13.29 -6.75 10.32
N LEU A 173 12.22 -6.84 9.51
CA LEU A 173 12.08 -7.91 8.50
C LEU A 173 13.20 -7.88 7.45
N GLU A 174 13.47 -6.71 6.86
CA GLU A 174 14.41 -6.58 5.75
C GLU A 174 15.82 -6.12 6.18
N GLY A 175 15.95 -5.50 7.34
CA GLY A 175 17.22 -4.97 7.84
C GLY A 175 17.80 -5.79 8.98
N ALA A 176 17.20 -5.70 10.17
CA ALA A 176 17.81 -6.24 11.39
C ALA A 176 17.97 -7.76 11.36
N ILE A 177 16.96 -8.52 10.94
CA ILE A 177 17.04 -9.99 10.89
C ILE A 177 18.12 -10.47 9.92
N PRO A 178 18.17 -10.05 8.64
CA PRO A 178 19.21 -10.51 7.72
C PRO A 178 20.63 -10.10 8.14
N LEU A 179 20.80 -8.88 8.62
CA LEU A 179 22.11 -8.39 9.07
C LEU A 179 22.60 -9.12 10.31
N ALA A 180 21.74 -9.37 11.30
CA ALA A 180 22.08 -10.11 12.49
C ALA A 180 22.34 -11.61 12.23
N ALA A 181 21.75 -12.18 11.18
CA ALA A 181 22.00 -13.57 10.81
C ALA A 181 23.43 -13.79 10.31
N VAL A 182 23.95 -12.82 9.55
CA VAL A 182 25.29 -12.92 8.93
C VAL A 182 26.38 -12.29 9.78
N ASN A 183 26.08 -11.20 10.52
CA ASN A 183 27.08 -10.42 11.25
C ASN A 183 26.93 -10.63 12.78
N SER A 184 27.93 -11.28 13.38
CA SER A 184 27.96 -11.58 14.84
C SER A 184 28.02 -10.30 15.70
N GLY A 185 28.74 -9.25 15.23
CA GLY A 185 28.82 -7.98 15.95
C GLY A 185 27.46 -7.27 16.04
N ILE A 186 26.69 -7.26 14.94
CA ILE A 186 25.33 -6.71 14.94
C ILE A 186 24.43 -7.51 15.87
N ARG A 187 24.54 -8.85 15.85
CA ARG A 187 23.75 -9.72 16.73
C ARG A 187 24.03 -9.46 18.21
N ALA A 188 25.30 -9.25 18.57
CA ALA A 188 25.68 -8.92 19.95
C ALA A 188 25.19 -7.55 20.42
N ALA A 189 25.00 -6.60 19.48
CA ALA A 189 24.49 -5.25 19.76
C ALA A 189 22.96 -5.14 19.80
N LEU A 190 22.23 -6.24 19.57
CA LEU A 190 20.76 -6.23 19.64
C LEU A 190 20.30 -6.06 21.09
N GLY A 191 19.59 -4.94 21.35
CA GLY A 191 19.06 -4.59 22.67
C GLY A 191 17.52 -4.70 22.75
N ALA A 192 16.95 -4.17 23.83
CA ALA A 192 15.52 -4.22 24.13
C ALA A 192 14.64 -3.63 23.01
N LEU A 193 15.13 -2.62 22.29
CA LEU A 193 14.41 -2.02 21.16
C LEU A 193 14.20 -3.02 19.99
N PHE A 194 15.16 -3.91 19.77
CA PHE A 194 14.99 -4.98 18.78
C PHE A 194 13.88 -5.93 19.18
N SER A 195 13.88 -6.38 20.47
CA SER A 195 12.84 -7.28 20.99
C SER A 195 11.45 -6.67 20.89
N TRP A 196 11.31 -5.39 21.23
CA TRP A 196 10.07 -4.64 21.05
C TRP A 196 9.57 -4.65 19.59
N LYS A 197 10.44 -4.29 18.65
CA LYS A 197 10.11 -4.25 17.21
C LYS A 197 9.85 -5.64 16.63
N LEU A 198 10.54 -6.67 17.13
CA LEU A 198 10.29 -8.06 16.74
C LEU A 198 8.89 -8.49 17.20
N GLY A 199 8.46 -8.11 18.40
CA GLY A 199 7.09 -8.32 18.87
C GLY A 199 6.05 -7.67 17.94
N ILE A 200 6.29 -6.44 17.48
CA ILE A 200 5.43 -5.77 16.51
C ILE A 200 5.40 -6.54 15.16
N LEU A 201 6.56 -6.98 14.66
CA LEU A 201 6.63 -7.76 13.43
C LEU A 201 5.82 -9.06 13.55
N ILE A 202 5.99 -9.82 14.63
CA ILE A 202 5.25 -11.06 14.89
C ILE A 202 3.74 -10.77 14.94
N THR A 203 3.34 -9.72 15.65
CA THR A 203 1.93 -9.30 15.70
C THR A 203 1.38 -8.99 14.30
N VAL A 204 2.13 -8.25 13.47
CA VAL A 204 1.72 -7.94 12.09
C VAL A 204 1.65 -9.20 11.24
N ILE A 205 2.56 -10.16 11.41
CA ILE A 205 2.53 -11.46 10.71
C ILE A 205 1.26 -12.23 11.07
N VAL A 206 0.98 -12.41 12.37
CA VAL A 206 -0.22 -13.11 12.85
C VAL A 206 -1.49 -12.44 12.34
N LEU A 207 -1.58 -11.12 12.50
CA LEU A 207 -2.71 -10.35 11.99
C LEU A 207 -2.86 -10.46 10.47
N SER A 208 -1.76 -10.54 9.71
CA SER A 208 -1.79 -10.67 8.23
C SER A 208 -2.30 -12.02 7.75
N VAL A 209 -2.12 -13.06 8.57
CA VAL A 209 -2.72 -14.38 8.31
C VAL A 209 -4.24 -14.33 8.48
N LEU A 210 -4.76 -13.63 9.49
CA LEU A 210 -6.19 -13.52 9.81
C LEU A 210 -6.90 -12.45 8.96
N PHE A 211 -6.32 -11.26 8.85
CA PHE A 211 -6.90 -10.09 8.19
C PHE A 211 -6.14 -9.73 6.91
N TYR A 212 -6.87 -9.20 5.95
CA TYR A 212 -6.25 -8.74 4.71
C TYR A 212 -5.55 -7.40 4.90
N ARG A 213 -4.21 -7.39 4.80
CA ARG A 213 -3.34 -6.20 4.88
C ARG A 213 -3.57 -5.32 6.13
N PRO A 214 -3.51 -5.85 7.35
CA PRO A 214 -3.84 -5.12 8.58
C PRO A 214 -2.92 -3.91 8.79
N PHE A 215 -1.61 -4.05 8.60
CA PHE A 215 -0.67 -2.94 8.73
C PHE A 215 -0.99 -1.81 7.75
N CYS A 216 -1.25 -2.13 6.48
CA CYS A 216 -1.61 -1.12 5.46
C CYS A 216 -2.95 -0.44 5.73
N LYS A 217 -3.89 -1.13 6.40
CA LYS A 217 -5.19 -0.56 6.78
C LYS A 217 -5.09 0.37 7.98
N TRP A 218 -4.31 0.00 9.01
CA TRP A 218 -4.42 0.61 10.32
C TRP A 218 -3.20 1.41 10.76
N LEU A 219 -1.98 1.05 10.35
CA LEU A 219 -0.75 1.60 10.91
C LEU A 219 0.14 2.33 9.90
N CYS A 220 0.06 1.99 8.60
CA CYS A 220 1.00 2.47 7.60
C CYS A 220 0.85 3.97 7.29
N PRO A 221 1.80 4.85 7.65
CA PRO A 221 1.74 6.28 7.38
C PRO A 221 1.86 6.61 5.89
N LEU A 222 2.63 5.84 5.12
CA LEU A 222 2.70 5.97 3.66
C LEU A 222 1.33 5.70 3.03
N GLY A 223 0.62 4.69 3.54
CA GLY A 223 -0.76 4.39 3.14
C GLY A 223 -1.74 5.50 3.51
N ALA A 224 -1.53 6.21 4.63
CA ALA A 224 -2.31 7.39 5.01
C ALA A 224 -2.02 8.58 4.07
N PHE A 225 -0.75 8.86 3.78
CA PHE A 225 -0.35 9.93 2.87
C PHE A 225 -0.98 9.77 1.48
N TYR A 226 -0.82 8.61 0.85
CA TYR A 226 -1.44 8.34 -0.45
C TYR A 226 -2.97 8.28 -0.40
N ALA A 227 -3.57 7.95 0.76
CA ALA A 227 -5.01 7.96 0.92
C ALA A 227 -5.61 9.38 0.82
N LEU A 228 -4.93 10.38 1.38
CA LEU A 228 -5.35 11.80 1.26
C LEU A 228 -5.42 12.23 -0.21
N LEU A 229 -4.44 11.82 -1.02
CA LEU A 229 -4.35 12.18 -2.43
C LEU A 229 -5.19 11.26 -3.36
N ASN A 230 -5.76 10.18 -2.82
CA ASN A 230 -6.45 9.17 -3.63
C ASN A 230 -7.68 9.71 -4.37
N LYS A 231 -8.36 10.72 -3.81
CA LYS A 231 -9.54 11.35 -4.44
C LYS A 231 -9.17 12.22 -5.64
N VAL A 232 -8.02 12.89 -5.59
CA VAL A 232 -7.55 13.82 -6.63
C VAL A 232 -6.61 13.17 -7.64
N SER A 233 -6.24 11.91 -7.46
CA SER A 233 -5.26 11.23 -8.31
C SER A 233 -5.79 10.95 -9.72
N LEU A 234 -4.87 11.07 -10.69
CA LEU A 234 -5.12 10.82 -12.12
C LEU A 234 -5.54 9.38 -12.40
N PHE A 235 -4.81 8.42 -11.84
CA PHE A 235 -5.18 7.02 -11.96
C PHE A 235 -6.29 6.70 -10.97
N GLY A 236 -7.42 6.17 -11.44
CA GLY A 236 -8.59 5.95 -10.62
C GLY A 236 -9.43 4.76 -11.08
N MET A 237 -10.54 4.54 -10.35
CA MET A 237 -11.58 3.58 -10.73
C MET A 237 -12.75 4.32 -11.38
N LYS A 238 -13.38 3.67 -12.35
CA LYS A 238 -14.63 4.12 -12.99
C LYS A 238 -15.64 2.98 -13.01
N VAL A 239 -16.89 3.30 -12.71
CA VAL A 239 -18.02 2.41 -12.86
C VAL A 239 -18.92 2.93 -13.99
N ASP A 240 -19.20 2.07 -14.96
CA ASP A 240 -20.13 2.35 -16.04
C ASP A 240 -21.56 1.97 -15.60
N LYS A 241 -22.42 2.96 -15.47
CA LYS A 241 -23.79 2.78 -15.01
C LYS A 241 -24.66 1.97 -15.96
N HIS A 242 -24.47 2.18 -17.26
CA HIS A 242 -25.29 1.51 -18.26
C HIS A 242 -25.03 -0.01 -18.26
N LYS A 243 -23.82 -0.43 -17.85
CA LYS A 243 -23.40 -1.83 -17.73
C LYS A 243 -23.57 -2.39 -16.33
N CYS A 244 -23.80 -1.55 -15.32
CA CYS A 244 -23.94 -1.99 -13.94
C CYS A 244 -25.35 -2.51 -13.66
N VAL A 245 -25.43 -3.78 -13.27
CA VAL A 245 -26.69 -4.45 -12.89
C VAL A 245 -26.91 -4.50 -11.37
N SER A 246 -26.17 -3.72 -10.60
CA SER A 246 -26.28 -3.61 -9.13
C SER A 246 -26.21 -4.92 -8.33
N CYS A 247 -25.59 -5.96 -8.89
CA CYS A 247 -25.52 -7.31 -8.27
C CYS A 247 -24.65 -7.40 -7.00
N GLY A 248 -23.91 -6.36 -6.62
CA GLY A 248 -23.08 -6.31 -5.40
C GLY A 248 -21.85 -7.20 -5.37
N LYS A 249 -21.55 -8.02 -6.40
CA LYS A 249 -20.38 -8.93 -6.44
C LYS A 249 -19.06 -8.17 -6.27
N CYS A 250 -18.93 -6.96 -6.82
CA CYS A 250 -17.73 -6.11 -6.68
C CYS A 250 -17.49 -5.64 -5.23
N ALA A 251 -18.53 -5.30 -4.50
CA ALA A 251 -18.44 -4.90 -3.08
C ALA A 251 -18.09 -6.12 -2.18
N LYS A 252 -18.67 -7.29 -2.47
CA LYS A 252 -18.35 -8.55 -1.76
C LYS A 252 -16.90 -8.99 -2.02
N ALA A 253 -16.37 -8.82 -3.23
CA ALA A 253 -15.00 -9.17 -3.59
C ALA A 253 -13.96 -8.21 -3.01
N CYS A 254 -14.34 -7.04 -2.50
CA CYS A 254 -13.44 -6.03 -1.99
C CYS A 254 -12.90 -6.39 -0.60
N LYS A 255 -11.64 -6.84 -0.52
CA LYS A 255 -10.97 -7.13 0.76
C LYS A 255 -10.56 -5.87 1.56
N MET A 256 -10.69 -4.67 0.95
CA MET A 256 -10.48 -3.38 1.62
C MET A 256 -11.78 -2.77 2.17
N ASP A 257 -12.88 -3.51 2.13
CA ASP A 257 -14.20 -3.12 2.64
C ASP A 257 -14.76 -1.83 2.00
N VAL A 258 -14.41 -1.57 0.73
CA VAL A 258 -14.87 -0.42 -0.05
C VAL A 258 -15.93 -0.88 -1.05
N ASP A 259 -17.06 -0.17 -1.09
CA ASP A 259 -18.04 -0.33 -2.14
C ASP A 259 -17.68 0.61 -3.31
N VAL A 260 -17.14 0.02 -4.38
CA VAL A 260 -16.69 0.77 -5.56
C VAL A 260 -17.83 1.37 -6.34
N THR A 261 -19.07 0.88 -6.18
CA THR A 261 -20.24 1.42 -6.87
C THR A 261 -20.69 2.73 -6.27
N LYS A 262 -20.54 2.89 -4.94
CA LYS A 262 -20.87 4.10 -4.20
C LYS A 262 -19.73 5.11 -4.18
N ALA A 263 -18.51 4.64 -3.99
CA ALA A 263 -17.32 5.48 -3.88
C ALA A 263 -16.12 4.90 -4.66
N PRO A 264 -16.07 5.08 -6.00
CA PRO A 264 -15.01 4.47 -6.84
C PRO A 264 -13.59 4.87 -6.46
N ASN A 265 -13.40 6.11 -5.96
CA ASN A 265 -12.09 6.64 -5.55
C ASN A 265 -12.00 6.88 -4.03
N HIS A 266 -12.61 5.99 -3.25
CA HIS A 266 -12.54 6.04 -1.79
C HIS A 266 -11.09 6.06 -1.29
N THR A 267 -10.84 6.78 -0.19
CA THR A 267 -9.50 6.90 0.41
C THR A 267 -8.86 5.55 0.73
N GLU A 268 -9.65 4.53 1.08
CA GLU A 268 -9.15 3.18 1.37
C GLU A 268 -9.00 2.28 0.15
N CYS A 269 -9.39 2.70 -1.04
CA CYS A 269 -9.26 1.89 -2.25
C CYS A 269 -7.79 1.84 -2.72
N ILE A 270 -7.16 0.66 -2.65
CA ILE A 270 -5.78 0.42 -3.13
C ILE A 270 -5.71 0.08 -4.63
N ARG A 271 -6.83 0.21 -5.34
CA ARG A 271 -6.95 -0.04 -6.79
C ARG A 271 -6.41 -1.39 -7.25
N CYS A 272 -6.61 -2.41 -6.42
CA CYS A 272 -6.09 -3.77 -6.66
C CYS A 272 -6.76 -4.52 -7.82
N GLY A 273 -7.90 -4.04 -8.33
CA GLY A 273 -8.61 -4.64 -9.45
C GLY A 273 -9.45 -5.88 -9.11
N MET A 274 -9.58 -6.29 -7.83
CA MET A 274 -10.43 -7.45 -7.49
C MET A 274 -11.89 -7.24 -7.89
N CYS A 275 -12.42 -6.02 -7.73
CA CYS A 275 -13.75 -5.64 -8.19
C CYS A 275 -13.90 -5.68 -9.71
N VAL A 276 -12.82 -5.38 -10.47
CA VAL A 276 -12.80 -5.49 -11.94
C VAL A 276 -12.96 -6.94 -12.37
N ARG A 277 -12.26 -7.87 -11.70
CA ARG A 277 -12.34 -9.31 -11.98
C ARG A 277 -13.68 -9.92 -11.59
N ALA A 278 -14.27 -9.44 -10.50
CA ALA A 278 -15.53 -9.96 -9.97
C ALA A 278 -16.77 -9.42 -10.71
N CYS A 279 -16.61 -8.42 -11.58
CA CYS A 279 -17.73 -7.82 -12.29
C CYS A 279 -18.12 -8.63 -13.54
N PRO A 280 -19.29 -9.28 -13.59
CA PRO A 280 -19.71 -10.10 -14.72
C PRO A 280 -19.97 -9.26 -15.97
N THR A 281 -20.51 -8.06 -15.81
CA THR A 281 -20.84 -7.16 -16.92
C THR A 281 -19.68 -6.24 -17.32
N LYS A 282 -18.48 -6.40 -16.70
CA LYS A 282 -17.29 -5.56 -16.96
C LYS A 282 -17.56 -4.05 -16.79
N ALA A 283 -18.52 -3.70 -15.93
CA ALA A 283 -18.87 -2.32 -15.65
C ALA A 283 -17.79 -1.55 -14.86
N VAL A 284 -16.91 -2.25 -14.13
CA VAL A 284 -15.84 -1.65 -13.34
C VAL A 284 -14.53 -1.68 -14.13
N SER A 285 -13.86 -0.53 -14.24
CA SER A 285 -12.60 -0.40 -14.97
C SER A 285 -11.67 0.61 -14.31
N PHE A 286 -10.36 0.56 -14.65
CA PHE A 286 -9.43 1.63 -14.33
C PHE A 286 -9.63 2.81 -15.29
N ARG A 287 -9.42 4.02 -14.78
CA ARG A 287 -9.37 5.24 -15.57
C ARG A 287 -8.02 5.94 -15.38
N TYR A 288 -7.60 6.70 -16.38
CA TYR A 288 -6.49 7.64 -16.29
C TYR A 288 -6.97 9.00 -16.80
N GLY A 289 -6.70 10.06 -16.07
CA GLY A 289 -7.09 11.43 -16.37
C GLY A 289 -7.85 12.14 -15.27
N PHE A 290 -7.82 13.49 -15.29
CA PHE A 290 -8.64 14.34 -14.46
C PHE A 290 -10.08 14.31 -15.00
N GLY A 291 -10.92 13.52 -14.43
CA GLY A 291 -12.35 13.55 -14.65
C GLY A 291 -13.01 13.26 -13.32
N LYS A 292 -13.90 14.12 -12.85
CA LYS A 292 -14.91 13.70 -11.87
C LYS A 292 -15.61 12.52 -12.55
N GLY A 293 -15.25 11.28 -12.17
CA GLY A 293 -16.16 10.18 -12.41
C GLY A 293 -17.46 10.69 -11.80
N LYS A 294 -18.45 11.02 -12.64
CA LYS A 294 -19.74 11.45 -12.14
C LYS A 294 -20.09 10.45 -11.05
N GLU A 295 -20.16 10.92 -9.81
CA GLU A 295 -20.75 10.19 -8.68
C GLU A 295 -22.18 9.94 -9.07
N THR A 296 -22.40 8.75 -9.53
CA THR A 296 -23.70 8.39 -10.03
C THR A 296 -23.97 7.04 -9.41
N ASP A 297 -24.89 7.03 -8.45
CA ASP A 297 -25.42 5.81 -7.89
C ASP A 297 -25.89 4.87 -9.00
N CYS A 298 -25.56 3.58 -8.89
CA CYS A 298 -26.15 2.58 -9.76
C CYS A 298 -27.67 2.61 -9.53
N PRO A 299 -28.51 2.61 -10.58
CA PRO A 299 -29.96 2.58 -10.41
C PRO A 299 -30.33 1.38 -9.53
N ALA A 300 -31.12 1.63 -8.50
CA ALA A 300 -31.58 0.58 -7.57
C ALA A 300 -32.50 -0.47 -8.24
N GLU A 301 -32.91 -0.21 -9.47
CA GLU A 301 -33.97 -0.90 -10.16
C GLU A 301 -33.47 -1.69 -11.36
N LYS A 302 -32.87 -2.86 -11.11
CA LYS A 302 -32.79 -3.98 -12.08
C LYS A 302 -32.64 -5.30 -11.29
N THR A 303 -33.64 -5.59 -10.47
CA THR A 303 -33.65 -6.75 -9.55
C THR A 303 -33.87 -8.10 -10.28
N GLU A 304 -34.44 -8.09 -11.47
CA GLU A 304 -34.80 -9.32 -12.18
C GLU A 304 -33.60 -9.99 -12.87
N THR A 305 -32.75 -9.21 -13.52
CA THR A 305 -31.52 -9.76 -14.18
C THR A 305 -30.48 -10.24 -13.16
N ALA A 306 -30.48 -9.67 -11.96
CA ALA A 306 -29.56 -10.08 -10.88
C ALA A 306 -29.96 -11.44 -10.27
N LYS A 307 -31.24 -11.79 -10.24
CA LYS A 307 -31.72 -13.10 -9.78
C LYS A 307 -31.34 -14.21 -10.78
N GLN A 308 -31.53 -14.00 -12.07
CA GLN A 308 -31.17 -14.99 -13.09
C GLN A 308 -29.67 -15.35 -13.09
N ILE A 309 -28.77 -14.38 -12.83
CA ILE A 309 -27.32 -14.64 -12.74
C ILE A 309 -26.94 -15.40 -11.46
N SER A 310 -27.73 -15.30 -10.37
CA SER A 310 -27.47 -16.04 -9.13
C SER A 310 -27.93 -17.51 -9.20
N ASP A 311 -28.90 -17.80 -10.05
CA ASP A 311 -29.51 -19.13 -10.14
C ASP A 311 -28.75 -20.04 -11.12
N THR A 312 -28.11 -19.49 -12.15
CA THR A 312 -27.22 -20.23 -13.06
C THR A 312 -25.86 -20.65 -12.46
N GLU A 313 -25.49 -20.21 -11.27
CA GLU A 313 -24.25 -20.62 -10.56
C GLU A 313 -24.53 -21.69 -9.47
N LYS A 314 -25.76 -22.20 -9.36
CA LYS A 314 -26.15 -23.26 -8.40
C LYS A 314 -26.41 -24.63 -9.05
N GLU A 315 -26.34 -24.71 -10.38
CA GLU A 315 -26.28 -25.94 -11.14
C GLU A 315 -24.81 -26.24 -11.52
#